data_49f03b099bf49633cb2cd16fb36f7ae0
#
_entry.id   49f03b099bf49633cb2cd16fb36f7ae0
#
_cell.length_a   1.000
_cell.length_b   1.000
_cell.length_c   1.000
_cell.angle_alpha   90.00
_cell.angle_beta   90.00
_cell.angle_gamma   90.00
#
_symmetry.space_group_name_H-M   'P 1'
#
loop_
_entity.id
_entity.type
_entity.pdbx_description
1 polymer ?
#
loop_
_entity_poly.entity_id
_entity_poly.type
_entity_poly.pdbx_seq_one_letter_code
_entity_poly.pdbx_strand_id
1 'polypeptide(L)'
;MLDGVEPLQYGPGSQPGQLKDQGLRAVLRRFAAAPPRVDHSLIVLTSRLAIADIKRFSDGAAPVVDVERLSDQAGAELLRDNDVWGIDRELKAASAEFGGHPLALTLLASLIKETQNGDVRRRDHIRGLLADPDNPRHDQAWRVMESYEKEWLADQPVLLAILYCVGLFDRPASGDCLKALRAKPAIRGLTDGLVGLNDEQWRRAVARLREVRLLAPLDPSDPEALDAHPLVREWFGETLKQTNEAAWKAAHSRLYDHLRRTTHEGQRPSLADLAPLYHAIAHGCRAGRYAETLEEVYQKRISRRYADGQPEFYATKKLGALGSDLAVMVWFFDRPFEVPTALVHPWGRALVLSVASFGLRAQGRPKEALAAIAAGLRIAEDTRNWGDGAQFASNLSETELLVGNVCAAVAAAENSVELADRTGEAFRMLYCRTTLAETLHAGGERDRAESLFVDAERRQRKWRRNEPLLYSMQGYRYCDLLLARGRASEAYDRARQAVDVAHRNSWMLDAGLDTLILGRAGLVLALLSSSGGLATAKRDDVSAAAANSPVTKSLFDQAASWAMMMTSIGVSPSMAEMTAIASAESV
;
A
#
# COMPACT_ATOMS: atom_id res chain seq x y z
N MET A 1 -14.91 5.27 12.69
CA MET A 1 -13.94 6.39 12.76
C MET A 1 -12.65 5.94 12.13
N LEU A 2 -12.02 6.78 11.31
CA LEU A 2 -10.67 6.59 10.78
C LEU A 2 -9.83 7.75 11.29
N ASP A 3 -8.89 7.45 12.17
CA ASP A 3 -8.07 8.45 12.84
C ASP A 3 -6.68 8.51 12.21
N GLY A 4 -6.18 9.72 11.92
CA GLY A 4 -4.85 9.93 11.37
C GLY A 4 -4.68 9.36 9.98
N VAL A 5 -5.49 9.76 8.99
CA VAL A 5 -5.43 9.18 7.62
C VAL A 5 -4.29 9.70 6.74
N GLU A 6 -3.39 10.54 7.24
CA GLU A 6 -2.25 11.09 6.49
C GLU A 6 -1.38 10.02 5.82
N PRO A 7 -1.07 8.88 6.44
CA PRO A 7 -0.29 7.82 5.79
C PRO A 7 -0.96 7.28 4.52
N LEU A 8 -2.29 7.39 4.45
CA LEU A 8 -3.11 6.98 3.32
C LEU A 8 -3.29 8.08 2.27
N GLN A 9 -2.73 9.28 2.50
CA GLN A 9 -2.83 10.41 1.57
C GLN A 9 -1.51 10.65 0.83
N TYR A 10 -1.61 11.25 -0.35
CA TYR A 10 -0.45 11.84 -1.01
C TYR A 10 -0.07 13.13 -0.29
N GLY A 11 1.22 13.27 -0.03
CA GLY A 11 1.80 14.49 0.52
C GLY A 11 1.78 15.68 -0.47
N PRO A 12 2.44 16.78 -0.11
CA PRO A 12 2.62 17.91 -1.02
C PRO A 12 3.22 17.48 -2.37
N GLY A 13 2.60 17.86 -3.47
CA GLY A 13 3.02 17.46 -4.83
C GLY A 13 1.86 17.55 -5.83
N SER A 14 1.84 16.68 -6.82
CA SER A 14 0.85 16.70 -7.89
C SER A 14 -0.58 16.31 -7.47
N GLN A 15 -0.73 15.60 -6.35
CA GLN A 15 -2.04 15.12 -5.86
C GLN A 15 -2.20 15.31 -4.34
N PRO A 16 -2.01 16.54 -3.81
CA PRO A 16 -1.96 16.76 -2.38
C PRO A 16 -3.31 16.40 -1.72
N GLY A 17 -3.24 15.64 -0.63
CA GLY A 17 -4.41 15.24 0.15
C GLY A 17 -5.33 14.19 -0.49
N GLN A 18 -5.03 13.69 -1.71
CA GLN A 18 -5.78 12.56 -2.26
C GLN A 18 -5.40 11.26 -1.54
N LEU A 19 -6.38 10.40 -1.35
CA LEU A 19 -6.15 9.07 -0.78
C LEU A 19 -5.43 8.17 -1.78
N LYS A 20 -4.46 7.39 -1.32
CA LYS A 20 -3.72 6.42 -2.12
C LYS A 20 -4.57 5.20 -2.45
N ASP A 21 -5.39 4.76 -1.50
CA ASP A 21 -6.26 3.60 -1.66
C ASP A 21 -7.52 3.94 -2.47
N GLN A 22 -7.67 3.29 -3.63
CA GLN A 22 -8.79 3.53 -4.54
C GLN A 22 -10.11 3.02 -3.98
N GLY A 23 -10.08 1.92 -3.22
CA GLY A 23 -11.27 1.36 -2.58
C GLY A 23 -11.83 2.31 -1.53
N LEU A 24 -10.96 2.84 -0.65
CA LEU A 24 -11.35 3.85 0.34
C LEU A 24 -11.87 5.13 -0.33
N ARG A 25 -11.22 5.60 -1.40
CA ARG A 25 -11.72 6.74 -2.21
C ARG A 25 -13.13 6.50 -2.72
N ALA A 26 -13.36 5.33 -3.32
CA ALA A 26 -14.66 4.97 -3.87
C ALA A 26 -15.74 4.89 -2.78
N VAL A 27 -15.43 4.26 -1.64
CA VAL A 27 -16.34 4.17 -0.49
C VAL A 27 -16.69 5.56 0.03
N LEU A 28 -15.70 6.43 0.29
CA LEU A 28 -15.95 7.77 0.83
C LEU A 28 -16.71 8.65 -0.16
N ARG A 29 -16.35 8.62 -1.45
CA ARG A 29 -17.08 9.36 -2.49
C ARG A 29 -18.52 8.89 -2.64
N ARG A 30 -18.75 7.58 -2.64
CA ARG A 30 -20.10 7.00 -2.71
C ARG A 30 -20.91 7.35 -1.46
N PHE A 31 -20.29 7.29 -0.28
CA PHE A 31 -20.94 7.65 0.96
C PHE A 31 -21.34 9.13 0.99
N ALA A 32 -20.44 10.03 0.60
CA ALA A 32 -20.69 11.47 0.55
C ALA A 32 -21.66 11.89 -0.56
N ALA A 33 -21.74 11.14 -1.68
CA ALA A 33 -22.67 11.41 -2.79
C ALA A 33 -24.06 10.81 -2.58
N ALA A 34 -24.23 9.90 -1.61
CA ALA A 34 -25.52 9.26 -1.36
C ALA A 34 -26.53 10.24 -0.75
N PRO A 35 -27.84 10.13 -1.06
CA PRO A 35 -28.86 10.87 -0.36
C PRO A 35 -28.83 10.55 1.15
N PRO A 36 -29.37 11.44 2.02
CA PRO A 36 -29.42 11.20 3.47
C PRO A 36 -29.98 9.81 3.76
N ARG A 37 -29.20 9.01 4.50
CA ARG A 37 -29.58 7.62 4.82
C ARG A 37 -30.51 7.58 6.04
N VAL A 38 -31.44 6.69 6.01
CA VAL A 38 -32.39 6.44 7.12
C VAL A 38 -31.67 5.76 8.30
N ASP A 39 -30.53 5.08 8.04
CA ASP A 39 -29.76 4.31 9.02
C ASP A 39 -28.83 5.17 9.91
N HIS A 40 -28.83 6.49 9.71
CA HIS A 40 -28.00 7.44 10.48
C HIS A 40 -26.49 7.06 10.54
N SER A 41 -25.96 6.39 9.53
CA SER A 41 -24.55 6.03 9.47
C SER A 41 -23.66 7.27 9.36
N LEU A 42 -22.59 7.35 10.17
CA LEU A 42 -21.61 8.43 10.20
C LEU A 42 -20.20 7.89 10.00
N ILE A 43 -19.45 8.50 9.09
CA ILE A 43 -18.01 8.29 8.95
C ILE A 43 -17.30 9.51 9.50
N VAL A 44 -16.46 9.32 10.51
CA VAL A 44 -15.58 10.37 11.06
C VAL A 44 -14.16 10.08 10.61
N LEU A 45 -13.53 11.08 9.99
CA LEU A 45 -12.16 11.02 9.52
C LEU A 45 -11.36 12.15 10.20
N THR A 46 -10.18 11.82 10.73
CA THR A 46 -9.24 12.85 11.19
C THR A 46 -8.02 12.87 10.29
N SER A 47 -7.53 14.06 9.95
CA SER A 47 -6.35 14.24 9.13
C SER A 47 -5.77 15.64 9.30
N ARG A 48 -4.44 15.75 9.24
CA ARG A 48 -3.72 17.04 9.15
C ARG A 48 -3.76 17.64 7.75
N LEU A 49 -4.10 16.84 6.73
CA LEU A 49 -4.24 17.26 5.34
C LEU A 49 -5.70 17.15 4.92
N ALA A 50 -6.23 18.17 4.27
CA ALA A 50 -7.58 18.12 3.71
C ALA A 50 -7.72 16.91 2.76
N ILE A 51 -8.83 16.17 2.89
CA ILE A 51 -9.10 15.00 2.05
C ILE A 51 -9.66 15.48 0.70
N ALA A 52 -8.80 15.59 -0.30
CA ALA A 52 -9.13 16.17 -1.60
C ALA A 52 -10.26 15.42 -2.32
N ASP A 53 -10.38 14.11 -2.08
CA ASP A 53 -11.37 13.25 -2.73
C ASP A 53 -12.83 13.57 -2.42
N ILE A 54 -13.10 14.13 -1.24
CA ILE A 54 -14.45 14.48 -0.77
C ILE A 54 -14.65 15.99 -0.60
N LYS A 55 -13.65 16.81 -0.95
CA LYS A 55 -13.69 18.28 -0.82
C LYS A 55 -14.94 18.91 -1.46
N ARG A 56 -15.41 18.37 -2.61
CA ARG A 56 -16.62 18.87 -3.28
C ARG A 56 -17.90 18.70 -2.48
N PHE A 57 -17.89 17.94 -1.40
CA PHE A 57 -19.04 17.69 -0.52
C PHE A 57 -18.91 18.44 0.83
N SER A 58 -17.90 19.32 1.00
CA SER A 58 -17.63 20.02 2.27
C SER A 58 -18.77 20.90 2.75
N ASP A 59 -19.55 21.48 1.81
CA ASP A 59 -20.67 22.35 2.15
C ASP A 59 -21.97 21.58 2.46
N GLY A 60 -21.90 20.24 2.56
CA GLY A 60 -23.08 19.40 2.76
C GLY A 60 -22.76 18.07 3.45
N ALA A 61 -22.70 16.99 2.68
CA ALA A 61 -22.62 15.62 3.22
C ALA A 61 -21.27 15.26 3.89
N ALA A 62 -20.21 16.02 3.67
CA ALA A 62 -18.90 15.80 4.27
C ALA A 62 -18.32 17.11 4.83
N PRO A 63 -18.96 17.72 5.86
CA PRO A 63 -18.47 18.95 6.42
C PRO A 63 -17.06 18.77 7.00
N VAL A 64 -16.21 19.76 6.77
CA VAL A 64 -14.87 19.83 7.34
C VAL A 64 -14.95 20.68 8.60
N VAL A 65 -14.57 20.07 9.72
CA VAL A 65 -14.41 20.78 11.00
C VAL A 65 -12.92 20.96 11.22
N ASP A 66 -12.46 22.19 11.16
CA ASP A 66 -11.09 22.50 11.53
C ASP A 66 -10.98 22.41 13.06
N VAL A 67 -10.14 21.49 13.54
CA VAL A 67 -9.86 21.35 14.97
C VAL A 67 -8.79 22.40 15.28
N GLU A 68 -9.27 23.62 15.50
CA GLU A 68 -8.43 24.76 15.82
C GLU A 68 -7.63 24.50 17.11
N ARG A 69 -6.55 25.27 17.26
CA ARG A 69 -5.82 25.37 18.51
C ARG A 69 -6.76 25.84 19.62
N LEU A 70 -6.52 25.38 20.83
CA LEU A 70 -7.28 25.85 21.97
C LEU A 70 -7.16 27.39 22.07
N SER A 71 -8.27 28.05 22.40
CA SER A 71 -8.21 29.45 22.80
C SER A 71 -7.34 29.58 24.04
N ASP A 72 -6.79 30.78 24.29
CA ASP A 72 -6.01 31.04 25.50
C ASP A 72 -6.77 30.69 26.77
N GLN A 73 -8.09 30.90 26.76
CA GLN A 73 -8.97 30.54 27.86
C GLN A 73 -9.08 29.04 28.04
N ALA A 74 -9.37 28.28 26.96
CA ALA A 74 -9.48 26.81 27.01
C ALA A 74 -8.14 26.18 27.35
N GLY A 75 -7.01 26.71 26.83
CA GLY A 75 -5.68 26.25 27.20
C GLY A 75 -5.33 26.54 28.66
N ALA A 76 -5.75 27.66 29.21
CA ALA A 76 -5.61 27.97 30.65
C ALA A 76 -6.43 27.02 31.53
N GLU A 77 -7.63 26.66 31.09
CA GLU A 77 -8.45 25.63 31.75
C GLU A 77 -7.80 24.25 31.70
N LEU A 78 -7.28 23.84 30.53
CA LEU A 78 -6.53 22.60 30.39
C LEU A 78 -5.31 22.53 31.32
N LEU A 79 -4.58 23.63 31.51
CA LEU A 79 -3.46 23.68 32.44
C LEU A 79 -3.93 23.52 33.88
N ARG A 80 -5.04 24.20 34.30
CA ARG A 80 -5.63 24.02 35.64
C ARG A 80 -6.10 22.60 35.91
N ASP A 81 -6.81 22.03 34.96
CA ASP A 81 -7.29 20.64 35.06
C ASP A 81 -6.15 19.62 35.19
N ASN A 82 -4.94 20.03 34.87
CA ASN A 82 -3.71 19.23 35.03
C ASN A 82 -2.83 19.71 36.20
N ASP A 83 -3.45 20.32 37.24
CA ASP A 83 -2.82 20.76 38.48
C ASP A 83 -1.72 21.83 38.31
N VAL A 84 -1.78 22.63 37.23
CA VAL A 84 -0.93 23.80 37.07
C VAL A 84 -1.65 25.02 37.66
N TRP A 85 -0.99 25.72 38.55
CA TRP A 85 -1.57 26.90 39.22
C TRP A 85 -0.84 28.19 38.86
N GLY A 86 -1.58 29.29 38.91
CA GLY A 86 -1.17 30.66 38.60
C GLY A 86 -2.38 31.53 38.40
N ILE A 87 -2.17 32.85 38.28
CA ILE A 87 -3.28 33.74 37.94
C ILE A 87 -3.71 33.55 36.48
N ASP A 88 -4.95 33.88 36.18
CA ASP A 88 -5.56 33.65 34.86
C ASP A 88 -4.73 34.22 33.69
N ARG A 89 -4.14 35.40 33.87
CA ARG A 89 -3.27 36.04 32.88
C ARG A 89 -2.01 35.22 32.58
N GLU A 90 -1.42 34.56 33.57
CA GLU A 90 -0.19 33.80 33.43
C GLU A 90 -0.45 32.44 32.74
N LEU A 91 -1.56 31.80 33.09
CA LEU A 91 -1.99 30.55 32.44
C LEU A 91 -2.36 30.80 30.97
N LYS A 92 -3.08 31.89 30.67
CA LYS A 92 -3.37 32.30 29.29
C LYS A 92 -2.10 32.62 28.51
N ALA A 93 -1.14 33.30 29.12
CA ALA A 93 0.14 33.59 28.49
C ALA A 93 0.92 32.31 28.17
N ALA A 94 0.90 31.33 29.08
CA ALA A 94 1.50 30.03 28.83
C ALA A 94 0.78 29.28 27.67
N SER A 95 -0.57 29.34 27.62
CA SER A 95 -1.31 28.76 26.49
C SER A 95 -0.93 29.40 25.17
N ALA A 96 -0.90 30.73 25.10
CA ALA A 96 -0.52 31.49 23.91
C ALA A 96 0.91 31.19 23.45
N GLU A 97 1.88 31.06 24.37
CA GLU A 97 3.27 30.76 24.11
C GLU A 97 3.44 29.39 23.40
N PHE A 98 2.61 28.41 23.74
CA PHE A 98 2.56 27.10 23.10
C PHE A 98 1.46 27.02 22.03
N GLY A 99 0.95 28.18 21.59
CA GLY A 99 -0.01 28.32 20.49
C GLY A 99 -1.30 27.54 20.69
N GLY A 100 -1.72 27.31 21.94
CA GLY A 100 -2.92 26.53 22.25
C GLY A 100 -2.87 25.05 21.79
N HIS A 101 -1.68 24.48 21.55
CA HIS A 101 -1.55 23.10 21.07
C HIS A 101 -1.87 22.09 22.20
N PRO A 102 -2.95 21.29 22.12
CA PRO A 102 -3.44 20.47 23.26
C PRO A 102 -2.37 19.52 23.83
N LEU A 103 -1.66 18.79 22.96
CA LEU A 103 -0.61 17.87 23.40
C LEU A 103 0.55 18.62 24.08
N ALA A 104 1.01 19.74 23.47
CA ALA A 104 2.09 20.52 24.04
C ALA A 104 1.70 21.05 25.44
N LEU A 105 0.47 21.56 25.61
CA LEU A 105 -0.03 22.03 26.89
C LEU A 105 -0.20 20.90 27.93
N THR A 106 -0.65 19.72 27.50
CA THR A 106 -0.78 18.55 28.38
C THR A 106 0.58 18.08 28.87
N LEU A 107 1.59 17.99 27.97
CA LEU A 107 2.96 17.63 28.34
C LEU A 107 3.61 18.73 29.19
N LEU A 108 3.42 20.00 28.82
CA LEU A 108 3.91 21.16 29.59
C LEU A 108 3.37 21.14 31.02
N ALA A 109 2.08 20.89 31.20
CA ALA A 109 1.46 20.81 32.52
C ALA A 109 2.12 19.74 33.39
N SER A 110 2.31 18.55 32.82
CA SER A 110 2.98 17.46 33.55
C SER A 110 4.44 17.83 33.87
N LEU A 111 5.17 18.48 32.95
CA LEU A 111 6.56 18.91 33.18
C LEU A 111 6.65 19.98 34.28
N ILE A 112 5.80 21.00 34.24
CA ILE A 112 5.75 22.06 35.28
C ILE A 112 5.39 21.44 36.65
N LYS A 113 4.47 20.48 36.68
CA LYS A 113 4.10 19.78 37.92
C LYS A 113 5.32 19.06 38.51
N GLU A 114 6.07 18.35 37.68
CA GLU A 114 7.23 17.55 38.10
C GLU A 114 8.45 18.41 38.51
N THR A 115 8.72 19.48 37.76
CA THR A 115 9.98 20.23 37.93
C THR A 115 9.77 21.51 38.72
N GLN A 116 8.57 22.10 38.75
CA GLN A 116 8.26 23.41 39.31
C GLN A 116 7.09 23.39 40.29
N ASN A 117 6.73 22.23 40.82
CA ASN A 117 5.61 22.05 41.77
C ASN A 117 4.27 22.64 41.26
N GLY A 118 4.05 22.64 39.95
CA GLY A 118 2.81 23.16 39.33
C GLY A 118 2.77 24.67 39.13
N ASP A 119 3.80 25.44 39.49
CA ASP A 119 3.80 26.91 39.36
C ASP A 119 4.15 27.35 37.94
N VAL A 120 3.14 27.83 37.19
CA VAL A 120 3.30 28.27 35.79
C VAL A 120 4.29 29.44 35.63
N ARG A 121 4.49 30.26 36.66
CA ARG A 121 5.41 31.40 36.64
C ARG A 121 6.87 30.98 36.52
N ARG A 122 7.18 29.74 36.92
CA ARG A 122 8.53 29.18 36.89
C ARG A 122 8.86 28.43 35.59
N ARG A 123 7.96 28.43 34.60
CA ARG A 123 8.21 27.74 33.32
C ARG A 123 9.43 28.28 32.60
N ASP A 124 9.75 29.59 32.78
CA ASP A 124 10.93 30.20 32.17
C ASP A 124 12.26 29.67 32.76
N HIS A 125 12.20 28.98 33.91
CA HIS A 125 13.35 28.27 34.48
C HIS A 125 13.62 26.92 33.87
N ILE A 126 12.70 26.39 33.04
CA ILE A 126 12.84 25.10 32.37
C ILE A 126 13.66 25.30 31.09
N ARG A 127 14.83 24.64 31.03
CA ARG A 127 15.72 24.73 29.86
C ARG A 127 15.06 24.12 28.62
N GLY A 128 15.23 24.76 27.47
CA GLY A 128 14.67 24.29 26.20
C GLY A 128 13.25 24.72 25.90
N LEU A 129 12.51 25.29 26.89
CA LEU A 129 11.16 25.83 26.62
C LEU A 129 11.18 27.16 25.86
N LEU A 130 12.26 27.92 25.94
CA LEU A 130 12.39 29.20 25.23
C LEU A 130 12.42 28.96 23.72
N ALA A 131 11.63 29.75 22.98
CA ALA A 131 11.63 29.69 21.52
C ALA A 131 13.01 30.03 20.96
N ASP A 132 13.53 29.18 20.11
CA ASP A 132 14.73 29.46 19.30
C ASP A 132 14.27 30.13 17.99
N PRO A 133 14.52 31.45 17.81
CA PRO A 133 14.09 32.15 16.60
C PRO A 133 14.77 31.63 15.33
N ASP A 134 15.94 30.99 15.46
CA ASP A 134 16.75 30.52 14.34
C ASP A 134 16.37 29.11 13.88
N ASN A 135 15.46 28.41 14.62
CA ASN A 135 15.05 27.06 14.27
C ASN A 135 13.52 26.93 14.13
N PRO A 136 12.96 27.32 12.97
CA PRO A 136 11.51 27.29 12.72
C PRO A 136 10.89 25.87 12.67
N ARG A 137 11.68 24.81 12.80
CA ARG A 137 11.20 23.42 12.79
C ARG A 137 10.71 22.92 14.16
N HIS A 138 10.87 23.70 15.22
CA HIS A 138 10.38 23.30 16.53
C HIS A 138 8.87 23.55 16.67
N ASP A 139 8.09 22.53 16.31
CA ASP A 139 6.73 22.39 16.81
C ASP A 139 6.73 22.50 18.35
N GLN A 140 5.71 23.15 18.92
CA GLN A 140 5.61 23.41 20.35
C GLN A 140 5.73 22.14 21.20
N ALA A 141 5.19 21.01 20.72
CA ALA A 141 5.32 19.71 21.38
C ALA A 141 6.78 19.23 21.44
N TRP A 142 7.57 19.49 20.41
CA TRP A 142 9.00 19.12 20.35
C TRP A 142 9.83 19.86 21.38
N ARG A 143 9.58 21.15 21.56
CA ARG A 143 10.24 21.94 22.62
C ARG A 143 9.97 21.38 24.02
N VAL A 144 8.74 20.97 24.29
CA VAL A 144 8.38 20.36 25.57
C VAL A 144 9.09 19.02 25.76
N MET A 145 9.16 18.18 24.71
CA MET A 145 9.86 16.88 24.78
C MET A 145 11.36 17.03 24.97
N GLU A 146 11.98 18.00 24.31
CA GLU A 146 13.38 18.37 24.53
C GLU A 146 13.63 18.78 25.99
N SER A 147 12.72 19.56 26.56
CA SER A 147 12.80 19.97 27.96
C SER A 147 12.60 18.79 28.91
N TYR A 148 11.72 17.85 28.59
CA TYR A 148 11.61 16.61 29.37
C TYR A 148 12.91 15.85 29.39
N GLU A 149 13.57 15.71 28.25
CA GLU A 149 14.83 14.96 28.13
C GLU A 149 15.94 15.63 28.94
N LYS A 150 16.07 16.96 28.84
CA LYS A 150 17.15 17.73 29.47
C LYS A 150 16.97 17.95 30.97
N GLU A 151 15.74 18.16 31.45
CA GLU A 151 15.46 18.59 32.82
C GLU A 151 14.95 17.44 33.71
N TRP A 152 14.15 16.53 33.18
CA TRP A 152 13.51 15.52 34.02
C TRP A 152 14.03 14.10 33.76
N LEU A 153 14.28 13.74 32.51
CA LEU A 153 14.78 12.41 32.15
C LEU A 153 16.29 12.26 32.28
N ALA A 154 17.04 13.39 32.36
CA ALA A 154 18.51 13.35 32.47
C ALA A 154 19.01 12.51 33.66
N ASP A 155 18.32 12.59 34.80
CA ASP A 155 18.62 11.84 36.02
C ASP A 155 17.81 10.51 36.13
N GLN A 156 17.06 10.14 35.07
CA GLN A 156 16.18 8.97 35.07
C GLN A 156 16.44 8.04 33.87
N PRO A 157 17.65 7.46 33.77
CA PRO A 157 18.08 6.73 32.58
C PRO A 157 17.18 5.52 32.24
N VAL A 158 16.51 4.92 33.22
CA VAL A 158 15.57 3.83 33.01
C VAL A 158 14.33 4.30 32.25
N LEU A 159 13.76 5.46 32.63
CA LEU A 159 12.58 6.01 31.99
C LEU A 159 12.89 6.46 30.55
N LEU A 160 14.04 7.11 30.37
CA LEU A 160 14.51 7.53 29.05
C LEU A 160 14.72 6.32 28.12
N ALA A 161 15.33 5.24 28.63
CA ALA A 161 15.54 4.03 27.86
C ALA A 161 14.22 3.35 27.45
N ILE A 162 13.18 3.39 28.29
CA ILE A 162 11.84 2.89 27.94
C ILE A 162 11.26 3.72 26.78
N LEU A 163 11.35 5.03 26.83
CA LEU A 163 10.84 5.92 25.78
C LEU A 163 11.58 5.71 24.45
N TYR A 164 12.90 5.56 24.49
CA TYR A 164 13.68 5.18 23.31
C TYR A 164 13.26 3.83 22.74
N CYS A 165 12.97 2.82 23.59
CA CYS A 165 12.45 1.55 23.13
C CYS A 165 11.08 1.67 22.46
N VAL A 166 10.18 2.49 23.01
CA VAL A 166 8.86 2.76 22.41
C VAL A 166 8.99 3.54 21.10
N GLY A 167 9.96 4.43 20.99
CA GLY A 167 10.28 5.19 19.76
C GLY A 167 10.79 4.33 18.59
N LEU A 168 11.13 3.05 18.80
CA LEU A 168 11.48 2.13 17.72
C LEU A 168 10.27 1.67 16.90
N PHE A 169 9.04 1.92 17.39
CA PHE A 169 7.80 1.42 16.79
C PHE A 169 6.95 2.56 16.20
N ASP A 170 6.29 2.29 15.10
CA ASP A 170 5.28 3.16 14.48
C ASP A 170 3.84 2.90 15.00
N ARG A 171 3.72 1.98 15.96
CA ARG A 171 2.48 1.46 16.58
C ARG A 171 2.75 1.12 18.05
N PRO A 172 1.75 0.68 18.82
CA PRO A 172 1.99 0.15 20.17
C PRO A 172 3.08 -0.93 20.14
N ALA A 173 4.05 -0.81 21.06
CA ALA A 173 5.13 -1.78 21.23
C ALA A 173 4.60 -2.99 22.00
N SER A 174 4.54 -4.16 21.38
CA SER A 174 4.04 -5.38 22.02
C SER A 174 4.93 -5.83 23.20
N GLY A 175 4.33 -6.47 24.19
CA GLY A 175 5.05 -6.90 25.38
C GLY A 175 6.18 -7.89 25.11
N ASP A 176 6.02 -8.77 24.12
CA ASP A 176 7.04 -9.73 23.67
C ASP A 176 8.25 -9.04 23.01
N CYS A 177 8.02 -8.05 22.17
CA CYS A 177 9.07 -7.22 21.59
C CYS A 177 9.84 -6.42 22.67
N LEU A 178 9.12 -5.86 23.64
CA LEU A 178 9.76 -5.16 24.77
C LEU A 178 10.57 -6.11 25.65
N LYS A 179 10.10 -7.33 25.90
CA LYS A 179 10.85 -8.39 26.58
C LYS A 179 12.12 -8.76 25.79
N ALA A 180 12.01 -8.87 24.46
CA ALA A 180 13.17 -9.13 23.61
C ALA A 180 14.21 -8.02 23.67
N LEU A 181 13.82 -6.74 23.68
CA LEU A 181 14.73 -5.61 23.81
C LEU A 181 15.47 -5.61 25.15
N ARG A 182 14.80 -6.01 26.23
CA ARG A 182 15.34 -6.11 27.60
C ARG A 182 16.15 -7.38 27.87
N ALA A 183 16.18 -8.32 26.94
CA ALA A 183 16.92 -9.57 27.09
C ALA A 183 18.44 -9.36 27.07
N LYS A 184 19.19 -10.25 27.78
CA LYS A 184 20.66 -10.29 27.71
C LYS A 184 21.13 -10.76 26.31
N PRO A 185 22.27 -10.24 25.83
CA PRO A 185 23.09 -9.16 26.39
C PRO A 185 22.43 -7.79 26.23
N ALA A 186 22.77 -6.81 27.08
CA ALA A 186 22.27 -5.45 26.93
C ALA A 186 22.68 -4.84 25.59
N ILE A 187 21.86 -3.96 25.04
CA ILE A 187 22.22 -3.08 23.93
C ILE A 187 22.89 -1.86 24.54
N ARG A 188 24.20 -1.77 24.35
CA ARG A 188 25.03 -0.73 24.95
C ARG A 188 24.54 0.67 24.60
N GLY A 189 24.30 1.48 25.61
CA GLY A 189 23.81 2.85 25.46
C GLY A 189 22.30 2.96 25.22
N LEU A 190 21.55 1.82 25.32
CA LEU A 190 20.10 1.83 25.27
C LEU A 190 19.47 1.00 26.39
N THR A 191 19.81 -0.28 26.51
CA THR A 191 19.11 -1.18 27.44
C THR A 191 19.97 -1.61 28.65
N ASP A 192 21.11 -0.97 28.88
CA ASP A 192 21.99 -1.30 30.00
C ASP A 192 21.27 -1.24 31.36
N GLY A 193 20.46 -0.21 31.56
CA GLY A 193 19.64 -0.03 32.77
C GLY A 193 18.36 -0.85 32.81
N LEU A 194 17.97 -1.49 31.70
CA LEU A 194 16.72 -2.25 31.61
C LEU A 194 16.88 -3.75 31.86
N VAL A 195 18.05 -4.32 31.52
CA VAL A 195 18.31 -5.77 31.53
C VAL A 195 18.24 -6.38 32.94
N GLY A 196 18.54 -5.59 33.97
CA GLY A 196 18.52 -6.04 35.38
C GLY A 196 17.21 -5.81 36.11
N LEU A 197 16.24 -5.14 35.50
CA LEU A 197 14.99 -4.80 36.16
C LEU A 197 14.11 -6.03 36.38
N ASN A 198 13.62 -6.20 37.62
CA ASN A 198 12.55 -7.12 37.90
C ASN A 198 11.18 -6.54 37.44
N ASP A 199 10.14 -7.38 37.46
CA ASP A 199 8.81 -6.98 36.95
C ASP A 199 8.16 -5.85 37.78
N GLU A 200 8.49 -5.75 39.08
CA GLU A 200 7.98 -4.66 39.92
C GLU A 200 8.63 -3.33 39.54
N GLN A 201 9.95 -3.32 39.39
CA GLN A 201 10.71 -2.13 38.98
C GLN A 201 10.27 -1.66 37.59
N TRP A 202 10.09 -2.60 36.65
CA TRP A 202 9.57 -2.31 35.33
C TRP A 202 8.18 -1.67 35.39
N ARG A 203 7.24 -2.28 36.12
CA ARG A 203 5.88 -1.74 36.27
C ARG A 203 5.86 -0.37 36.90
N ARG A 204 6.71 -0.09 37.91
CA ARG A 204 6.84 1.25 38.52
C ARG A 204 7.33 2.26 37.48
N ALA A 205 8.34 1.94 36.70
CA ALA A 205 8.87 2.83 35.66
C ALA A 205 7.81 3.14 34.59
N VAL A 206 7.09 2.14 34.13
CA VAL A 206 5.98 2.30 33.16
C VAL A 206 4.85 3.14 33.77
N ALA A 207 4.44 2.85 35.01
CA ALA A 207 3.41 3.63 35.71
C ALA A 207 3.80 5.11 35.83
N ARG A 208 5.07 5.39 36.14
CA ARG A 208 5.58 6.76 36.23
C ARG A 208 5.52 7.51 34.90
N LEU A 209 5.84 6.84 33.78
CA LEU A 209 5.73 7.43 32.43
C LEU A 209 4.27 7.65 32.02
N ARG A 210 3.35 6.81 32.47
CA ARG A 210 1.91 7.01 32.27
C ARG A 210 1.38 8.20 33.08
N GLU A 211 1.83 8.33 34.31
CA GLU A 211 1.46 9.44 35.21
C GLU A 211 1.81 10.79 34.62
N VAL A 212 3.00 10.91 34.01
CA VAL A 212 3.44 12.14 33.32
C VAL A 212 2.97 12.21 31.86
N ARG A 213 2.12 11.29 31.41
CA ARG A 213 1.48 11.27 30.08
C ARG A 213 2.44 11.14 28.89
N LEU A 214 3.68 10.69 29.13
CA LEU A 214 4.59 10.30 28.06
C LEU A 214 4.26 8.93 27.48
N LEU A 215 3.57 8.08 28.22
CA LEU A 215 2.93 6.86 27.72
C LEU A 215 1.40 6.99 27.80
N ALA A 216 0.72 6.33 26.88
CA ALA A 216 -0.72 6.20 26.88
C ALA A 216 -1.23 5.41 28.10
N PRO A 217 -2.49 5.59 28.50
CA PRO A 217 -3.12 4.75 29.51
C PRO A 217 -3.01 3.25 29.19
N LEU A 218 -3.15 2.42 30.21
CA LEU A 218 -3.16 0.97 30.06
C LEU A 218 -4.30 0.56 29.12
N ASP A 219 -3.97 -0.22 28.08
CA ASP A 219 -4.97 -0.91 27.28
C ASP A 219 -5.38 -2.21 27.99
N PRO A 220 -6.64 -2.35 28.42
CA PRO A 220 -7.09 -3.59 29.05
C PRO A 220 -7.02 -4.82 28.13
N SER A 221 -7.06 -4.63 26.81
CA SER A 221 -6.99 -5.71 25.82
C SER A 221 -5.56 -6.23 25.59
N ASP A 222 -4.55 -5.38 25.79
CA ASP A 222 -3.13 -5.75 25.75
C ASP A 222 -2.34 -5.04 26.88
N PRO A 223 -2.42 -5.54 28.11
CA PRO A 223 -1.81 -4.88 29.29
C PRO A 223 -0.29 -4.78 29.24
N GLU A 224 0.37 -5.63 28.46
CA GLU A 224 1.83 -5.65 28.35
C GLU A 224 2.36 -4.72 27.25
N ALA A 225 1.50 -4.28 26.33
CA ALA A 225 1.87 -3.31 25.30
C ALA A 225 2.10 -1.92 25.91
N LEU A 226 3.05 -1.21 25.31
CA LEU A 226 3.28 0.20 25.61
C LEU A 226 3.00 1.03 24.38
N ASP A 227 2.18 2.05 24.57
CA ASP A 227 1.86 3.02 23.53
C ASP A 227 2.20 4.45 23.98
N ALA A 228 2.43 5.32 23.03
CA ALA A 228 2.65 6.74 23.24
C ALA A 228 2.06 7.52 22.05
N HIS A 229 1.80 8.79 22.26
CA HIS A 229 1.39 9.66 21.16
C HIS A 229 2.40 9.60 20.00
N PRO A 230 1.99 9.56 18.72
CA PRO A 230 2.91 9.43 17.58
C PRO A 230 4.07 10.42 17.60
N LEU A 231 3.85 11.69 17.96
CA LEU A 231 4.92 12.69 18.09
C LEU A 231 5.93 12.34 19.20
N VAL A 232 5.50 11.73 20.30
CA VAL A 232 6.40 11.26 21.36
C VAL A 232 7.27 10.11 20.86
N ARG A 233 6.66 9.14 20.16
CA ARG A 233 7.42 8.02 19.56
C ARG A 233 8.43 8.54 18.53
N GLU A 234 8.01 9.45 17.67
CA GLU A 234 8.87 10.05 16.64
C GLU A 234 10.06 10.77 17.27
N TRP A 235 9.80 11.64 18.28
CA TRP A 235 10.88 12.35 18.99
C TRP A 235 11.93 11.39 19.54
N PHE A 236 11.53 10.46 20.41
CA PHE A 236 12.50 9.58 21.06
C PHE A 236 13.15 8.60 20.07
N GLY A 237 12.45 8.17 19.02
CA GLY A 237 13.03 7.35 17.96
C GLY A 237 14.11 8.08 17.15
N GLU A 238 13.83 9.32 16.74
CA GLU A 238 14.79 10.14 16.00
C GLU A 238 15.95 10.61 16.89
N THR A 239 15.68 10.99 18.14
CA THR A 239 16.74 11.36 19.09
C THR A 239 17.71 10.19 19.33
N LEU A 240 17.19 8.97 19.56
CA LEU A 240 18.06 7.78 19.70
C LEU A 240 18.90 7.55 18.43
N LYS A 241 18.28 7.67 17.25
CA LYS A 241 18.98 7.49 15.97
C LYS A 241 20.10 8.51 15.77
N GLN A 242 19.85 9.77 16.12
CA GLN A 242 20.83 10.87 15.99
C GLN A 242 21.94 10.79 17.03
N THR A 243 21.63 10.44 18.27
CA THR A 243 22.60 10.43 19.38
C THR A 243 23.36 9.11 19.51
N ASN A 244 22.73 7.98 19.11
CA ASN A 244 23.34 6.64 19.19
C ASN A 244 22.82 5.71 18.09
N GLU A 245 23.21 5.98 16.85
CA GLU A 245 22.80 5.19 15.68
C GLU A 245 23.16 3.69 15.82
N ALA A 246 24.29 3.39 16.48
CA ALA A 246 24.71 2.02 16.69
C ALA A 246 23.73 1.25 17.59
N ALA A 247 23.28 1.85 18.69
CA ALA A 247 22.26 1.26 19.56
C ALA A 247 20.90 1.15 18.86
N TRP A 248 20.53 2.17 18.08
CA TRP A 248 19.31 2.17 17.27
C TRP A 248 19.29 1.00 16.27
N LYS A 249 20.38 0.82 15.50
CA LYS A 249 20.51 -0.32 14.56
C LYS A 249 20.52 -1.67 15.29
N ALA A 250 21.21 -1.77 16.41
CA ALA A 250 21.25 -3.00 17.20
C ALA A 250 19.88 -3.38 17.78
N ALA A 251 19.09 -2.39 18.20
CA ALA A 251 17.73 -2.60 18.67
C ALA A 251 16.81 -3.09 17.54
N HIS A 252 16.86 -2.45 16.38
CA HIS A 252 16.12 -2.91 15.22
C HIS A 252 16.54 -4.32 14.74
N SER A 253 17.85 -4.62 14.78
CA SER A 253 18.34 -5.97 14.48
C SER A 253 17.79 -7.02 15.44
N ARG A 254 17.74 -6.70 16.74
CA ARG A 254 17.16 -7.59 17.76
C ARG A 254 15.67 -7.83 17.56
N LEU A 255 14.91 -6.79 17.23
CA LEU A 255 13.49 -6.90 16.93
C LEU A 255 13.26 -7.73 15.66
N TYR A 256 14.04 -7.52 14.61
CA TYR A 256 14.01 -8.34 13.41
C TYR A 256 14.24 -9.82 13.72
N ASP A 257 15.29 -10.15 14.46
CA ASP A 257 15.61 -11.53 14.83
C ASP A 257 14.53 -12.14 15.74
N HIS A 258 13.96 -11.36 16.65
CA HIS A 258 12.85 -11.80 17.51
C HIS A 258 11.63 -12.15 16.66
N LEU A 259 11.11 -11.22 15.88
CA LEU A 259 9.91 -11.41 15.06
C LEU A 259 10.10 -12.56 14.06
N ARG A 260 11.26 -12.63 13.40
CA ARG A 260 11.57 -13.72 12.47
C ARG A 260 11.54 -15.10 13.14
N ARG A 261 12.07 -15.22 14.37
CA ARG A 261 12.15 -16.51 15.09
C ARG A 261 10.85 -16.93 15.75
N THR A 262 10.07 -16.00 16.24
CA THR A 262 8.86 -16.30 17.04
C THR A 262 7.61 -16.43 16.18
N THR A 263 7.61 -15.92 14.95
CA THR A 263 6.46 -16.06 14.05
C THR A 263 6.42 -17.46 13.45
N HIS A 264 5.29 -18.11 13.56
CA HIS A 264 5.00 -19.44 13.01
C HIS A 264 3.74 -19.38 12.17
N GLU A 265 3.91 -19.02 10.88
CA GLU A 265 2.81 -18.72 9.97
C GLU A 265 2.07 -19.95 9.42
N GLY A 266 2.58 -21.17 9.65
CA GLY A 266 1.96 -22.40 9.17
C GLY A 266 1.96 -22.56 7.64
N GLN A 267 1.19 -23.54 7.15
CA GLN A 267 1.16 -23.87 5.71
C GLN A 267 0.25 -22.93 4.90
N ARG A 268 -0.85 -22.46 5.46
CA ARG A 268 -1.84 -21.57 4.83
C ARG A 268 -2.10 -20.36 5.73
N PRO A 269 -1.13 -19.45 5.87
CA PRO A 269 -1.30 -18.30 6.74
C PRO A 269 -2.34 -17.34 6.21
N SER A 270 -3.05 -16.70 7.13
CA SER A 270 -3.82 -15.48 6.87
C SER A 270 -2.87 -14.27 6.83
N LEU A 271 -3.41 -13.11 6.44
CA LEU A 271 -2.66 -11.86 6.49
C LEU A 271 -2.29 -11.48 7.93
N ALA A 272 -3.13 -11.82 8.91
CA ALA A 272 -2.85 -11.60 10.33
C ALA A 272 -1.66 -12.44 10.82
N ASP A 273 -1.56 -13.70 10.36
CA ASP A 273 -0.42 -14.56 10.69
C ASP A 273 0.91 -14.05 10.09
N LEU A 274 0.84 -13.36 8.95
CA LEU A 274 2.00 -12.76 8.28
C LEU A 274 2.35 -11.37 8.83
N ALA A 275 1.46 -10.70 9.57
CA ALA A 275 1.68 -9.33 10.04
C ALA A 275 3.01 -9.14 10.81
N PRO A 276 3.43 -10.04 11.72
CA PRO A 276 4.72 -9.88 12.40
C PRO A 276 5.92 -9.95 11.43
N LEU A 277 5.81 -10.70 10.32
CA LEU A 277 6.86 -10.77 9.30
C LEU A 277 6.95 -9.46 8.51
N TYR A 278 5.84 -8.81 8.23
CA TYR A 278 5.84 -7.46 7.62
C TYR A 278 6.52 -6.45 8.55
N HIS A 279 6.29 -6.55 9.88
CA HIS A 279 7.01 -5.72 10.85
C HIS A 279 8.50 -6.06 10.90
N ALA A 280 8.85 -7.34 10.81
CA ALA A 280 10.26 -7.76 10.76
C ALA A 280 11.00 -7.11 9.57
N ILE A 281 10.35 -6.99 8.39
CA ILE A 281 10.95 -6.32 7.23
C ILE A 281 11.32 -4.87 7.57
N ALA A 282 10.41 -4.10 8.16
CA ALA A 282 10.68 -2.72 8.53
C ALA A 282 11.88 -2.61 9.50
N HIS A 283 11.92 -3.47 10.51
CA HIS A 283 13.03 -3.50 11.45
C HIS A 283 14.34 -3.98 10.82
N GLY A 284 14.31 -4.99 9.96
CA GLY A 284 15.49 -5.48 9.25
C GLY A 284 16.11 -4.44 8.32
N CYS A 285 15.29 -3.70 7.59
CA CYS A 285 15.75 -2.60 6.72
C CYS A 285 16.34 -1.44 7.55
N ARG A 286 15.69 -1.05 8.65
CA ARG A 286 16.23 -0.03 9.58
C ARG A 286 17.55 -0.47 10.21
N ALA A 287 17.74 -1.76 10.46
CA ALA A 287 19.01 -2.31 10.92
C ALA A 287 20.10 -2.38 9.83
N GLY A 288 19.77 -2.07 8.57
CA GLY A 288 20.68 -2.18 7.43
C GLY A 288 20.82 -3.60 6.87
N ARG A 289 19.98 -4.56 7.28
CA ARG A 289 20.02 -5.98 6.88
C ARG A 289 19.14 -6.24 5.64
N TYR A 290 19.23 -5.38 4.63
CA TYR A 290 18.33 -5.37 3.48
C TYR A 290 18.32 -6.70 2.71
N ALA A 291 19.49 -7.22 2.33
CA ALA A 291 19.60 -8.44 1.52
C ALA A 291 19.02 -9.65 2.27
N GLU A 292 19.40 -9.83 3.53
CA GLU A 292 18.90 -10.90 4.39
C GLU A 292 17.39 -10.78 4.60
N THR A 293 16.90 -9.57 4.85
CA THR A 293 15.47 -9.29 5.06
C THR A 293 14.64 -9.63 3.83
N LEU A 294 15.14 -9.27 2.65
CA LEU A 294 14.47 -9.58 1.38
C LEU A 294 14.43 -11.09 1.14
N GLU A 295 15.54 -11.79 1.37
CA GLU A 295 15.64 -13.23 1.10
C GLU A 295 14.93 -14.08 2.16
N GLU A 296 15.30 -13.90 3.45
CA GLU A 296 14.88 -14.80 4.52
C GLU A 296 13.44 -14.55 4.99
N VAL A 297 12.94 -13.32 4.87
CA VAL A 297 11.59 -12.99 5.32
C VAL A 297 10.65 -12.82 4.13
N TYR A 298 10.92 -11.87 3.24
CA TYR A 298 9.97 -11.59 2.16
C TYR A 298 9.84 -12.76 1.20
N GLN A 299 10.94 -13.24 0.61
CA GLN A 299 10.87 -14.27 -0.42
C GLN A 299 10.53 -15.65 0.13
N LYS A 300 11.17 -16.06 1.24
CA LYS A 300 10.98 -17.43 1.77
C LYS A 300 9.66 -17.61 2.49
N ARG A 301 9.14 -16.57 3.16
CA ARG A 301 8.02 -16.72 4.09
C ARG A 301 6.76 -15.97 3.67
N ILE A 302 6.87 -14.78 3.09
CA ILE A 302 5.71 -13.97 2.65
C ILE A 302 5.35 -14.32 1.20
N SER A 303 6.28 -14.14 0.27
CA SER A 303 6.07 -14.46 -1.15
C SER A 303 6.04 -15.96 -1.41
N ARG A 304 6.89 -16.72 -0.70
CA ARG A 304 7.07 -18.18 -0.81
C ARG A 304 7.58 -18.66 -2.17
N ARG A 305 7.93 -19.92 -2.24
CA ARG A 305 8.33 -20.60 -3.46
C ARG A 305 7.66 -21.95 -3.58
N TYR A 306 7.32 -22.34 -4.80
CA TYR A 306 6.91 -23.70 -5.10
C TYR A 306 8.09 -24.69 -4.92
N ALA A 307 7.78 -25.99 -4.92
CA ALA A 307 8.79 -27.04 -4.79
C ALA A 307 9.85 -27.05 -5.92
N ASP A 308 9.51 -26.50 -7.09
CA ASP A 308 10.41 -26.31 -8.22
C ASP A 308 11.26 -25.03 -8.12
N GLY A 309 11.15 -24.28 -7.01
CA GLY A 309 11.89 -23.06 -6.74
C GLY A 309 11.28 -21.78 -7.36
N GLN A 310 10.22 -21.89 -8.14
CA GLN A 310 9.54 -20.71 -8.71
C GLN A 310 8.82 -19.91 -7.63
N PRO A 311 8.76 -18.56 -7.76
CA PRO A 311 8.02 -17.73 -6.81
C PRO A 311 6.52 -18.08 -6.81
N GLU A 312 5.96 -18.33 -5.63
CA GLU A 312 4.52 -18.58 -5.46
C GLU A 312 3.71 -17.27 -5.45
N PHE A 313 4.33 -16.17 -5.00
CA PHE A 313 3.65 -14.89 -4.73
C PHE A 313 2.44 -15.06 -3.82
N TYR A 314 2.60 -15.86 -2.77
CA TYR A 314 1.50 -16.30 -1.89
C TYR A 314 0.68 -15.13 -1.36
N ALA A 315 1.33 -14.15 -0.73
CA ALA A 315 0.64 -13.00 -0.15
C ALA A 315 -0.19 -12.23 -1.21
N THR A 316 0.39 -12.02 -2.40
CA THR A 316 -0.28 -11.32 -3.51
C THR A 316 -1.39 -12.16 -4.13
N LYS A 317 -1.09 -13.42 -4.54
CA LYS A 317 -2.02 -14.24 -5.34
C LYS A 317 -3.08 -14.95 -4.51
N LYS A 318 -2.78 -15.32 -3.25
CA LYS A 318 -3.72 -16.06 -2.40
C LYS A 318 -4.45 -15.18 -1.39
N LEU A 319 -3.79 -14.12 -0.91
CA LEU A 319 -4.36 -13.24 0.12
C LEU A 319 -4.79 -11.87 -0.42
N GLY A 320 -4.45 -11.52 -1.67
CA GLY A 320 -4.71 -10.18 -2.21
C GLY A 320 -3.99 -9.06 -1.45
N ALA A 321 -2.88 -9.36 -0.79
CA ALA A 321 -2.17 -8.46 0.13
C ALA A 321 -1.33 -7.38 -0.59
N LEU A 322 -1.83 -6.85 -1.72
CA LEU A 322 -1.14 -5.87 -2.57
C LEU A 322 -0.70 -4.62 -1.80
N GLY A 323 -1.57 -4.11 -0.92
CA GLY A 323 -1.28 -2.94 -0.11
C GLY A 323 -0.18 -3.20 0.91
N SER A 324 -0.21 -4.35 1.59
CA SER A 324 0.80 -4.75 2.58
C SER A 324 2.16 -4.97 1.92
N ASP A 325 2.19 -5.66 0.77
CA ASP A 325 3.42 -5.87 0.00
C ASP A 325 4.01 -4.52 -0.45
N LEU A 326 3.20 -3.63 -0.99
CA LEU A 326 3.66 -2.31 -1.43
C LEU A 326 4.18 -1.45 -0.26
N ALA A 327 3.50 -1.51 0.90
CA ALA A 327 3.89 -0.77 2.09
C ALA A 327 5.26 -1.19 2.63
N VAL A 328 5.61 -2.49 2.54
CA VAL A 328 6.93 -2.94 3.00
C VAL A 328 8.01 -2.81 1.94
N MET A 329 7.66 -2.84 0.65
CA MET A 329 8.64 -2.63 -0.41
C MET A 329 9.28 -1.23 -0.31
N VAL A 330 8.57 -0.22 0.18
CA VAL A 330 9.12 1.14 0.33
C VAL A 330 10.42 1.19 1.14
N TRP A 331 10.59 0.27 2.11
CA TRP A 331 11.79 0.21 2.95
C TRP A 331 13.07 -0.18 2.21
N PHE A 332 12.95 -0.75 1.01
CA PHE A 332 14.08 -1.11 0.16
C PHE A 332 14.49 -0.01 -0.82
N PHE A 333 13.94 1.21 -0.68
CA PHE A 333 14.21 2.33 -1.58
C PHE A 333 14.84 3.50 -0.85
N ASP A 334 15.83 4.13 -1.48
CA ASP A 334 16.36 5.44 -1.08
C ASP A 334 15.41 6.57 -1.52
N ARG A 335 14.78 6.40 -2.69
CA ARG A 335 13.61 7.18 -3.14
C ARG A 335 12.47 6.23 -3.48
N PRO A 336 11.31 6.35 -2.79
CA PRO A 336 10.22 5.40 -2.92
C PRO A 336 9.84 5.09 -4.37
N PHE A 337 9.90 3.81 -4.72
CA PHE A 337 9.56 3.23 -6.02
C PHE A 337 10.38 3.70 -7.23
N GLU A 338 11.40 4.55 -7.03
CA GLU A 338 12.27 5.04 -8.09
C GLU A 338 13.70 4.49 -7.96
N VAL A 339 14.29 4.60 -6.78
CA VAL A 339 15.70 4.27 -6.54
C VAL A 339 15.80 3.25 -5.42
N PRO A 340 15.95 1.94 -5.74
CA PRO A 340 16.21 0.95 -4.72
C PRO A 340 17.58 1.17 -4.09
N THR A 341 17.69 0.86 -2.79
CA THR A 341 18.95 1.03 -2.07
C THR A 341 20.07 0.18 -2.67
N ALA A 342 21.25 0.76 -2.75
CA ALA A 342 22.44 0.06 -3.25
C ALA A 342 22.90 -1.11 -2.35
N LEU A 343 22.41 -1.19 -1.10
CA LEU A 343 22.71 -2.27 -0.15
C LEU A 343 22.00 -3.60 -0.51
N VAL A 344 21.12 -3.60 -1.51
CA VAL A 344 20.52 -4.81 -2.08
C VAL A 344 21.27 -5.19 -3.36
N HIS A 345 21.54 -6.49 -3.56
CA HIS A 345 22.13 -6.99 -4.81
C HIS A 345 21.30 -6.59 -6.05
N PRO A 346 21.92 -6.46 -7.24
CA PRO A 346 21.22 -6.08 -8.46
C PRO A 346 19.94 -6.90 -8.73
N TRP A 347 20.03 -8.22 -8.54
CA TRP A 347 18.87 -9.10 -8.67
C TRP A 347 17.77 -8.78 -7.64
N GLY A 348 18.12 -8.52 -6.37
CA GLY A 348 17.15 -8.11 -5.35
C GLY A 348 16.51 -6.77 -5.66
N ARG A 349 17.27 -5.82 -6.22
CA ARG A 349 16.75 -4.53 -6.69
C ARG A 349 15.72 -4.70 -7.81
N ALA A 350 16.00 -5.58 -8.77
CA ALA A 350 15.04 -5.91 -9.83
C ALA A 350 13.76 -6.52 -9.26
N LEU A 351 13.87 -7.46 -8.30
CA LEU A 351 12.71 -8.04 -7.63
C LEU A 351 11.87 -6.99 -6.90
N VAL A 352 12.49 -6.12 -6.12
CA VAL A 352 11.79 -5.06 -5.36
C VAL A 352 11.05 -4.12 -6.31
N LEU A 353 11.68 -3.72 -7.42
CA LEU A 353 11.05 -2.90 -8.47
C LEU A 353 9.90 -3.64 -9.16
N SER A 354 10.05 -4.92 -9.43
CA SER A 354 8.99 -5.75 -10.02
C SER A 354 7.77 -5.83 -9.12
N VAL A 355 7.95 -6.14 -7.83
CA VAL A 355 6.85 -6.20 -6.85
C VAL A 355 6.19 -4.83 -6.68
N ALA A 356 6.99 -3.77 -6.56
CA ALA A 356 6.48 -2.41 -6.42
C ALA A 356 5.67 -1.98 -7.65
N SER A 357 6.18 -2.20 -8.85
CA SER A 357 5.49 -1.83 -10.09
C SER A 357 4.18 -2.59 -10.27
N PHE A 358 4.17 -3.88 -9.95
CA PHE A 358 2.95 -4.69 -9.98
C PHE A 358 1.91 -4.16 -8.96
N GLY A 359 2.32 -3.91 -7.72
CA GLY A 359 1.45 -3.38 -6.67
C GLY A 359 0.88 -2.00 -7.02
N LEU A 360 1.70 -1.11 -7.60
CA LEU A 360 1.27 0.21 -8.05
C LEU A 360 0.23 0.13 -9.19
N ARG A 361 0.48 -0.73 -10.19
CA ARG A 361 -0.48 -0.95 -11.30
C ARG A 361 -1.81 -1.50 -10.77
N ALA A 362 -1.76 -2.52 -9.92
CA ALA A 362 -2.93 -3.15 -9.34
C ALA A 362 -3.76 -2.20 -8.46
N GLN A 363 -3.13 -1.19 -7.87
CA GLN A 363 -3.80 -0.13 -7.10
C GLN A 363 -4.25 1.07 -7.93
N GLY A 364 -4.22 0.99 -9.27
CA GLY A 364 -4.63 2.08 -10.15
C GLY A 364 -3.65 3.27 -10.16
N ARG A 365 -2.36 3.02 -9.90
CA ARG A 365 -1.28 4.02 -9.90
C ARG A 365 -0.27 3.78 -11.04
N PRO A 366 -0.72 3.61 -12.32
CA PRO A 366 0.16 3.22 -13.41
C PRO A 366 1.25 4.26 -13.71
N LYS A 367 0.96 5.56 -13.53
CA LYS A 367 1.96 6.62 -13.74
C LYS A 367 3.16 6.50 -12.80
N GLU A 368 2.95 6.10 -11.56
CA GLU A 368 4.04 5.90 -10.60
C GLU A 368 4.79 4.59 -10.89
N ALA A 369 4.09 3.58 -11.39
CA ALA A 369 4.70 2.32 -11.78
C ALA A 369 5.72 2.47 -12.92
N LEU A 370 5.53 3.44 -13.84
CA LEU A 370 6.45 3.67 -14.96
C LEU A 370 7.89 3.90 -14.51
N ALA A 371 8.10 4.70 -13.46
CA ALA A 371 9.44 4.97 -12.94
C ALA A 371 10.12 3.70 -12.40
N ALA A 372 9.37 2.88 -11.65
CA ALA A 372 9.86 1.60 -11.11
C ALA A 372 10.20 0.62 -12.24
N ILE A 373 9.33 0.50 -13.25
CA ILE A 373 9.54 -0.41 -14.38
C ILE A 373 10.77 0.02 -15.19
N ALA A 374 10.90 1.32 -15.50
CA ALA A 374 12.05 1.83 -16.24
C ALA A 374 13.37 1.64 -15.49
N ALA A 375 13.36 1.78 -14.16
CA ALA A 375 14.53 1.50 -13.35
C ALA A 375 14.90 0.00 -13.36
N GLY A 376 13.90 -0.89 -13.28
CA GLY A 376 14.09 -2.33 -13.39
C GLY A 376 14.66 -2.77 -14.73
N LEU A 377 14.14 -2.18 -15.82
CA LEU A 377 14.64 -2.45 -17.17
C LEU A 377 16.11 -2.08 -17.30
N ARG A 378 16.52 -0.88 -16.85
CA ARG A 378 17.93 -0.48 -16.85
C ARG A 378 18.82 -1.44 -16.08
N ILE A 379 18.42 -1.87 -14.87
CA ILE A 379 19.20 -2.84 -14.08
C ILE A 379 19.33 -4.17 -14.84
N ALA A 380 18.27 -4.64 -15.48
CA ALA A 380 18.28 -5.89 -16.24
C ALA A 380 19.20 -5.79 -17.47
N GLU A 381 19.20 -4.67 -18.18
CA GLU A 381 20.09 -4.41 -19.32
C GLU A 381 21.55 -4.32 -18.88
N ASP A 382 21.87 -3.55 -17.83
CA ASP A 382 23.21 -3.40 -17.27
C ASP A 382 23.80 -4.73 -16.81
N THR A 383 22.96 -5.59 -16.24
CA THR A 383 23.35 -6.93 -15.77
C THR A 383 23.26 -8.02 -16.85
N ARG A 384 22.83 -7.66 -18.07
CA ARG A 384 22.56 -8.59 -19.18
C ARG A 384 21.61 -9.72 -18.82
N ASN A 385 20.69 -9.45 -17.91
CA ASN A 385 19.61 -10.37 -17.58
C ASN A 385 18.45 -10.18 -18.57
N TRP A 386 18.60 -10.77 -19.76
CA TRP A 386 17.65 -10.60 -20.86
C TRP A 386 16.24 -11.06 -20.50
N GLY A 387 16.12 -12.06 -19.61
CA GLY A 387 14.84 -12.55 -19.13
C GLY A 387 14.06 -11.51 -18.34
N ASP A 388 14.68 -10.90 -17.35
CA ASP A 388 14.07 -9.82 -16.57
C ASP A 388 13.88 -8.56 -17.44
N GLY A 389 14.83 -8.26 -18.33
CA GLY A 389 14.72 -7.17 -19.29
C GLY A 389 13.48 -7.30 -20.17
N ALA A 390 13.24 -8.47 -20.76
CA ALA A 390 12.06 -8.74 -21.57
C ALA A 390 10.76 -8.56 -20.76
N GLN A 391 10.75 -9.02 -19.50
CA GLN A 391 9.59 -8.85 -18.61
C GLN A 391 9.34 -7.39 -18.26
N PHE A 392 10.38 -6.62 -17.90
CA PHE A 392 10.23 -5.21 -17.60
C PHE A 392 9.80 -4.40 -18.83
N ALA A 393 10.37 -4.66 -19.99
CA ALA A 393 9.99 -3.99 -21.24
C ALA A 393 8.53 -4.31 -21.63
N SER A 394 8.07 -5.55 -21.45
CA SER A 394 6.67 -5.93 -21.63
C SER A 394 5.73 -5.23 -20.64
N ASN A 395 6.11 -5.20 -19.35
CA ASN A 395 5.34 -4.47 -18.34
C ASN A 395 5.32 -2.96 -18.60
N LEU A 396 6.41 -2.39 -19.14
CA LEU A 396 6.48 -0.99 -19.56
C LEU A 396 5.46 -0.72 -20.67
N SER A 397 5.45 -1.57 -21.69
CA SER A 397 4.50 -1.50 -22.79
C SER A 397 3.04 -1.51 -22.31
N GLU A 398 2.68 -2.49 -21.49
CA GLU A 398 1.33 -2.58 -20.92
C GLU A 398 0.96 -1.34 -20.10
N THR A 399 1.93 -0.80 -19.33
CA THR A 399 1.68 0.36 -18.45
C THR A 399 1.57 1.65 -19.26
N GLU A 400 2.40 1.83 -20.31
CA GLU A 400 2.29 2.96 -21.25
C GLU A 400 0.94 2.92 -21.99
N LEU A 401 0.47 1.73 -22.36
CA LEU A 401 -0.85 1.57 -22.96
C LEU A 401 -1.97 1.98 -21.99
N LEU A 402 -1.89 1.58 -20.72
CA LEU A 402 -2.85 1.96 -19.67
C LEU A 402 -2.91 3.48 -19.43
N VAL A 403 -1.81 4.21 -19.63
CA VAL A 403 -1.79 5.68 -19.51
C VAL A 403 -2.08 6.40 -20.81
N GLY A 404 -2.32 5.65 -21.91
CA GLY A 404 -2.69 6.18 -23.22
C GLY A 404 -1.53 6.51 -24.15
N ASN A 405 -0.30 6.16 -23.80
CA ASN A 405 0.91 6.44 -24.58
C ASN A 405 1.21 5.33 -25.61
N VAL A 406 0.36 5.19 -26.62
CA VAL A 406 0.42 4.06 -27.58
C VAL A 406 1.80 3.96 -28.28
N CYS A 407 2.39 5.06 -28.71
CA CYS A 407 3.71 5.05 -29.37
C CYS A 407 4.83 4.52 -28.45
N ALA A 408 4.84 4.96 -27.19
CA ALA A 408 5.80 4.48 -26.19
C ALA A 408 5.55 2.99 -25.87
N ALA A 409 4.28 2.57 -25.80
CA ALA A 409 3.89 1.19 -25.59
C ALA A 409 4.40 0.27 -26.70
N VAL A 410 4.27 0.66 -27.97
CA VAL A 410 4.80 -0.09 -29.13
C VAL A 410 6.32 -0.21 -29.05
N ALA A 411 7.04 0.90 -28.82
CA ALA A 411 8.49 0.89 -28.72
C ALA A 411 9.00 -0.03 -27.59
N ALA A 412 8.34 0.03 -26.41
CA ALA A 412 8.68 -0.86 -25.29
C ALA A 412 8.37 -2.33 -25.60
N ALA A 413 7.28 -2.61 -26.33
CA ALA A 413 6.94 -3.97 -26.76
C ALA A 413 7.93 -4.53 -27.77
N GLU A 414 8.39 -3.71 -28.73
CA GLU A 414 9.44 -4.11 -29.69
C GLU A 414 10.74 -4.45 -28.98
N ASN A 415 11.17 -3.62 -28.01
CA ASN A 415 12.32 -3.93 -27.15
C ASN A 415 12.10 -5.25 -26.37
N SER A 416 10.89 -5.48 -25.86
CA SER A 416 10.58 -6.71 -25.12
C SER A 416 10.75 -7.96 -25.98
N VAL A 417 10.36 -7.92 -27.25
CA VAL A 417 10.54 -9.02 -28.23
C VAL A 417 12.01 -9.25 -28.51
N GLU A 418 12.79 -8.19 -28.72
CA GLU A 418 14.23 -8.31 -28.97
C GLU A 418 14.95 -8.97 -27.77
N LEU A 419 14.65 -8.51 -26.55
CA LEU A 419 15.23 -9.08 -25.34
C LEU A 419 14.78 -10.54 -25.11
N ALA A 420 13.50 -10.86 -25.38
CA ALA A 420 12.98 -12.21 -25.27
C ALA A 420 13.67 -13.18 -26.26
N ASP A 421 13.93 -12.73 -27.49
CA ASP A 421 14.60 -13.55 -28.49
C ASP A 421 16.05 -13.90 -28.08
N ARG A 422 16.73 -13.01 -27.37
CA ARG A 422 18.06 -13.28 -26.78
C ARG A 422 18.05 -14.37 -25.71
N THR A 423 16.89 -14.60 -25.04
CA THR A 423 16.79 -15.66 -24.02
C THR A 423 16.69 -17.05 -24.61
N GLY A 424 16.13 -17.20 -25.80
CA GLY A 424 15.74 -18.48 -26.38
C GLY A 424 14.58 -19.18 -25.67
N GLU A 425 13.98 -18.58 -24.63
CA GLU A 425 12.89 -19.18 -23.86
C GLU A 425 11.56 -19.08 -24.62
N ALA A 426 11.00 -20.24 -24.98
CA ALA A 426 9.79 -20.32 -25.81
C ALA A 426 8.60 -19.53 -25.25
N PHE A 427 8.36 -19.58 -23.93
CA PHE A 427 7.28 -18.86 -23.27
C PHE A 427 7.48 -17.35 -23.35
N ARG A 428 8.67 -16.84 -23.06
CA ARG A 428 8.97 -15.40 -23.12
C ARG A 428 8.82 -14.85 -24.53
N MET A 429 9.37 -15.58 -25.50
CA MET A 429 9.27 -15.22 -26.93
C MET A 429 7.81 -15.14 -27.40
N LEU A 430 6.95 -16.02 -26.91
CA LEU A 430 5.51 -16.01 -27.19
C LEU A 430 4.82 -14.84 -26.47
N TYR A 431 5.03 -14.70 -25.16
CA TYR A 431 4.40 -13.68 -24.32
C TYR A 431 4.69 -12.27 -24.84
N CYS A 432 5.96 -11.93 -25.09
CA CYS A 432 6.33 -10.60 -25.57
C CYS A 432 5.74 -10.27 -26.96
N ARG A 433 5.63 -11.28 -27.85
CA ARG A 433 4.98 -11.11 -29.16
C ARG A 433 3.48 -10.81 -29.04
N THR A 434 2.80 -11.43 -28.09
CA THR A 434 1.38 -11.14 -27.87
C THR A 434 1.14 -9.78 -27.21
N THR A 435 2.09 -9.29 -26.39
CA THR A 435 2.07 -7.92 -25.86
C THR A 435 2.30 -6.90 -27.00
N LEU A 436 3.27 -7.14 -27.90
CA LEU A 436 3.47 -6.30 -29.08
C LEU A 436 2.24 -6.31 -30.00
N ALA A 437 1.63 -7.47 -30.21
CA ALA A 437 0.41 -7.57 -31.01
C ALA A 437 -0.75 -6.75 -30.42
N GLU A 438 -0.93 -6.77 -29.08
CA GLU A 438 -1.93 -5.96 -28.39
C GLU A 438 -1.69 -4.45 -28.59
N THR A 439 -0.47 -3.99 -28.40
CA THR A 439 -0.14 -2.56 -28.57
C THR A 439 -0.28 -2.08 -30.02
N LEU A 440 0.09 -2.91 -31.01
CA LEU A 440 -0.14 -2.63 -32.41
C LEU A 440 -1.63 -2.61 -32.75
N HIS A 441 -2.41 -3.54 -32.15
CA HIS A 441 -3.87 -3.52 -32.30
C HIS A 441 -4.47 -2.20 -31.76
N ALA A 442 -4.07 -1.79 -30.57
CA ALA A 442 -4.49 -0.51 -29.99
C ALA A 442 -4.03 0.69 -30.84
N GLY A 443 -2.89 0.60 -31.49
CA GLY A 443 -2.39 1.59 -32.46
C GLY A 443 -3.08 1.55 -33.84
N GLY A 444 -3.98 0.60 -34.08
CA GLY A 444 -4.70 0.45 -35.37
C GLY A 444 -3.98 -0.41 -36.40
N GLU A 445 -2.78 -0.90 -36.14
CA GLU A 445 -1.97 -1.74 -37.04
C GLU A 445 -2.39 -3.22 -36.99
N ARG A 446 -3.65 -3.46 -37.32
CA ARG A 446 -4.32 -4.78 -37.14
C ARG A 446 -3.66 -5.92 -37.91
N ASP A 447 -3.09 -5.66 -39.10
CA ASP A 447 -2.46 -6.71 -39.92
C ASP A 447 -1.14 -7.18 -39.32
N ARG A 448 -0.32 -6.24 -38.82
CA ARG A 448 0.91 -6.58 -38.09
C ARG A 448 0.59 -7.31 -36.78
N ALA A 449 -0.44 -6.84 -36.06
CA ALA A 449 -0.91 -7.48 -34.83
C ALA A 449 -1.33 -8.94 -35.07
N GLU A 450 -2.12 -9.21 -36.11
CA GLU A 450 -2.55 -10.57 -36.43
C GLU A 450 -1.36 -11.46 -36.82
N SER A 451 -0.43 -10.96 -37.62
CA SER A 451 0.78 -11.71 -37.99
C SER A 451 1.58 -12.17 -36.77
N LEU A 452 1.67 -11.33 -35.74
CA LEU A 452 2.35 -11.66 -34.48
C LEU A 452 1.58 -12.66 -33.63
N PHE A 453 0.25 -12.58 -33.56
CA PHE A 453 -0.57 -13.58 -32.87
C PHE A 453 -0.45 -14.95 -33.57
N VAL A 454 -0.47 -14.99 -34.91
CA VAL A 454 -0.30 -16.23 -35.68
C VAL A 454 1.11 -16.81 -35.46
N ASP A 455 2.17 -15.97 -35.41
CA ASP A 455 3.53 -16.46 -35.08
C ASP A 455 3.60 -16.97 -33.64
N ALA A 456 3.03 -16.26 -32.69
CA ALA A 456 2.96 -16.70 -31.28
C ALA A 456 2.25 -18.06 -31.16
N GLU A 457 1.13 -18.24 -31.84
CA GLU A 457 0.39 -19.51 -31.84
C GLU A 457 1.15 -20.66 -32.51
N ARG A 458 1.89 -20.38 -33.59
CA ARG A 458 2.78 -21.36 -34.22
C ARG A 458 3.88 -21.82 -33.26
N ARG A 459 4.42 -20.92 -32.45
CA ARG A 459 5.41 -21.20 -31.38
C ARG A 459 4.79 -22.04 -30.28
N GLN A 460 3.57 -21.70 -29.86
CA GLN A 460 2.84 -22.45 -28.83
C GLN A 460 2.58 -23.91 -29.26
N ARG A 461 2.14 -24.14 -30.49
CA ARG A 461 1.93 -25.49 -31.03
C ARG A 461 3.19 -26.36 -30.99
N LYS A 462 4.38 -25.77 -31.18
CA LYS A 462 5.65 -26.49 -31.05
C LYS A 462 6.01 -26.80 -29.61
N TRP A 463 5.70 -25.88 -28.69
CA TRP A 463 6.06 -25.99 -27.29
C TRP A 463 5.04 -26.78 -26.47
N ARG A 464 3.73 -26.56 -26.71
CA ARG A 464 2.61 -27.25 -26.04
C ARG A 464 1.66 -27.86 -27.04
N ARG A 465 1.95 -29.07 -27.46
CA ARG A 465 1.18 -29.80 -28.49
C ARG A 465 -0.27 -30.06 -28.10
N ASN A 466 -0.56 -30.25 -26.80
CA ASN A 466 -1.89 -30.51 -26.26
C ASN A 466 -2.76 -29.23 -26.14
N GLU A 467 -2.16 -28.06 -26.23
CA GLU A 467 -2.82 -26.75 -26.14
C GLU A 467 -2.37 -25.86 -27.30
N PRO A 468 -2.82 -26.18 -28.55
CA PRO A 468 -2.27 -25.57 -29.75
C PRO A 468 -2.70 -24.13 -30.00
N LEU A 469 -3.80 -23.68 -29.35
CA LEU A 469 -4.30 -22.30 -29.41
C LEU A 469 -3.78 -21.48 -28.26
N LEU A 470 -3.64 -20.17 -28.48
CA LEU A 470 -3.38 -19.22 -27.40
C LEU A 470 -4.57 -19.24 -26.42
N TYR A 471 -4.26 -19.25 -25.13
CA TYR A 471 -5.24 -19.23 -24.03
C TYR A 471 -4.81 -18.20 -22.98
N SER A 472 -5.59 -18.01 -21.92
CA SER A 472 -5.31 -17.03 -20.87
C SER A 472 -5.19 -15.61 -21.45
N MET A 473 -4.40 -14.74 -20.88
CA MET A 473 -4.21 -13.36 -21.35
C MET A 473 -3.86 -13.29 -22.84
N GLN A 474 -3.05 -14.19 -23.35
CA GLN A 474 -2.62 -14.21 -24.75
C GLN A 474 -3.78 -14.56 -25.70
N GLY A 475 -4.62 -15.51 -25.29
CA GLY A 475 -5.86 -15.87 -26.01
C GLY A 475 -6.89 -14.76 -25.99
N TYR A 476 -7.08 -14.15 -24.82
CA TYR A 476 -7.94 -12.98 -24.64
C TYR A 476 -7.58 -11.85 -25.61
N ARG A 477 -6.31 -11.44 -25.66
CA ARG A 477 -5.82 -10.39 -26.56
C ARG A 477 -6.04 -10.71 -28.04
N TYR A 478 -5.82 -11.98 -28.43
CA TYR A 478 -6.05 -12.38 -29.81
C TYR A 478 -7.54 -12.39 -30.15
N CYS A 479 -8.39 -12.87 -29.27
CA CYS A 479 -9.85 -12.82 -29.45
C CYS A 479 -10.37 -11.38 -29.54
N ASP A 480 -9.81 -10.44 -28.80
CA ASP A 480 -10.16 -9.02 -28.91
C ASP A 480 -9.87 -8.45 -30.33
N LEU A 481 -8.70 -8.77 -30.89
CA LEU A 481 -8.39 -8.43 -32.28
C LEU A 481 -9.37 -9.09 -33.27
N LEU A 482 -9.72 -10.36 -33.07
CA LEU A 482 -10.66 -11.07 -33.92
C LEU A 482 -12.05 -10.43 -33.90
N LEU A 483 -12.53 -10.02 -32.72
CA LEU A 483 -13.77 -9.26 -32.59
C LEU A 483 -13.70 -7.92 -33.33
N ALA A 484 -12.61 -7.17 -33.19
CA ALA A 484 -12.41 -5.91 -33.90
C ALA A 484 -12.30 -6.07 -35.43
N ARG A 485 -12.04 -7.30 -35.92
CA ARG A 485 -12.05 -7.67 -37.33
C ARG A 485 -13.38 -8.27 -37.80
N GLY A 486 -14.40 -8.33 -36.95
CA GLY A 486 -15.71 -8.92 -37.27
C GLY A 486 -15.71 -10.45 -37.29
N ARG A 487 -14.66 -11.13 -36.80
CA ARG A 487 -14.54 -12.58 -36.77
C ARG A 487 -15.10 -13.16 -35.46
N ALA A 488 -16.33 -12.78 -35.12
CA ALA A 488 -16.96 -13.13 -33.84
C ALA A 488 -17.13 -14.64 -33.62
N SER A 489 -17.45 -15.41 -34.66
CA SER A 489 -17.57 -16.89 -34.55
C SER A 489 -16.24 -17.53 -34.13
N GLU A 490 -15.15 -17.13 -34.75
CA GLU A 490 -13.83 -17.65 -34.40
C GLU A 490 -13.41 -17.26 -32.96
N ALA A 491 -13.67 -16.00 -32.59
CA ALA A 491 -13.41 -15.54 -31.22
C ALA A 491 -14.23 -16.33 -30.19
N TYR A 492 -15.48 -16.64 -30.49
CA TYR A 492 -16.38 -17.45 -29.64
C TYR A 492 -15.83 -18.87 -29.45
N ASP A 493 -15.47 -19.55 -30.55
CA ASP A 493 -14.96 -20.94 -30.50
C ASP A 493 -13.64 -21.04 -29.75
N ARG A 494 -12.76 -20.04 -29.90
CA ARG A 494 -11.48 -19.95 -29.17
C ARG A 494 -11.71 -19.72 -27.69
N ALA A 495 -12.56 -18.75 -27.34
CA ALA A 495 -12.85 -18.43 -25.94
C ALA A 495 -13.49 -19.64 -25.22
N ARG A 496 -14.40 -20.37 -25.86
CA ARG A 496 -14.98 -21.60 -25.30
C ARG A 496 -13.92 -22.64 -24.96
N GLN A 497 -12.94 -22.87 -25.86
CA GLN A 497 -11.84 -23.80 -25.60
C GLN A 497 -10.93 -23.30 -24.48
N ALA A 498 -10.67 -22.00 -24.42
CA ALA A 498 -9.84 -21.38 -23.39
C ALA A 498 -10.47 -21.47 -21.99
N VAL A 499 -11.80 -21.26 -21.87
CA VAL A 499 -12.57 -21.47 -20.62
C VAL A 499 -12.39 -22.90 -20.11
N ASP A 500 -12.46 -23.93 -20.99
CA ASP A 500 -12.26 -25.31 -20.60
C ASP A 500 -10.84 -25.58 -20.07
N VAL A 501 -9.81 -24.93 -20.65
CA VAL A 501 -8.42 -25.01 -20.16
C VAL A 501 -8.30 -24.35 -18.79
N ALA A 502 -8.87 -23.15 -18.61
CA ALA A 502 -8.81 -22.41 -17.36
C ALA A 502 -9.49 -23.17 -16.21
N HIS A 503 -10.66 -23.76 -16.45
CA HIS A 503 -11.39 -24.56 -15.45
C HIS A 503 -10.61 -25.82 -15.04
N ARG A 504 -10.05 -26.57 -15.99
CA ARG A 504 -9.23 -27.77 -15.69
C ARG A 504 -8.03 -27.46 -14.80
N ASN A 505 -7.47 -26.25 -14.93
CA ASN A 505 -6.30 -25.82 -14.17
C ASN A 505 -6.65 -24.98 -12.93
N SER A 506 -7.94 -24.72 -12.66
CA SER A 506 -8.42 -23.86 -11.57
C SER A 506 -7.85 -22.43 -11.63
N TRP A 507 -7.67 -21.89 -12.83
CA TRP A 507 -7.19 -20.52 -13.07
C TRP A 507 -8.38 -19.55 -13.12
N MET A 508 -8.73 -19.00 -11.97
CA MET A 508 -9.93 -18.16 -11.80
C MET A 508 -9.91 -16.90 -12.68
N LEU A 509 -8.77 -16.19 -12.73
CA LEU A 509 -8.62 -14.97 -13.52
C LEU A 509 -8.77 -15.25 -15.02
N ASP A 510 -8.12 -16.30 -15.50
CA ASP A 510 -8.16 -16.68 -16.91
C ASP A 510 -9.57 -17.11 -17.31
N ALA A 511 -10.24 -17.89 -16.46
CA ALA A 511 -11.64 -18.25 -16.67
C ALA A 511 -12.55 -17.02 -16.79
N GLY A 512 -12.31 -15.98 -15.97
CA GLY A 512 -13.06 -14.72 -16.04
C GLY A 512 -12.83 -13.98 -17.36
N LEU A 513 -11.58 -13.83 -17.80
CA LEU A 513 -11.21 -13.17 -19.05
C LEU A 513 -11.80 -13.89 -20.26
N ASP A 514 -11.66 -15.21 -20.31
CA ASP A 514 -12.16 -16.03 -21.40
C ASP A 514 -13.69 -16.03 -21.44
N THR A 515 -14.37 -16.01 -20.27
CA THR A 515 -15.85 -15.86 -20.18
C THR A 515 -16.30 -14.49 -20.68
N LEU A 516 -15.54 -13.42 -20.41
CA LEU A 516 -15.84 -12.08 -20.92
C LEU A 516 -15.80 -12.06 -22.45
N ILE A 517 -14.76 -12.64 -23.08
CA ILE A 517 -14.70 -12.75 -24.54
C ILE A 517 -15.85 -13.58 -25.09
N LEU A 518 -16.17 -14.70 -24.42
CA LEU A 518 -17.29 -15.55 -24.82
C LEU A 518 -18.61 -14.77 -24.84
N GLY A 519 -18.88 -13.96 -23.81
CA GLY A 519 -20.03 -13.07 -23.73
C GLY A 519 -20.04 -12.00 -24.82
N ARG A 520 -18.90 -11.31 -25.04
CA ARG A 520 -18.76 -10.29 -26.10
C ARG A 520 -18.98 -10.88 -27.50
N ALA A 521 -18.37 -12.02 -27.79
CA ALA A 521 -18.51 -12.70 -29.08
C ALA A 521 -19.96 -13.20 -29.28
N GLY A 522 -20.56 -13.77 -28.25
CA GLY A 522 -21.96 -14.21 -28.27
C GLY A 522 -22.93 -13.06 -28.54
N LEU A 523 -22.72 -11.91 -27.92
CA LEU A 523 -23.53 -10.71 -28.17
C LEU A 523 -23.41 -10.24 -29.62
N VAL A 524 -22.20 -10.16 -30.17
CA VAL A 524 -21.99 -9.76 -31.57
C VAL A 524 -22.69 -10.74 -32.53
N LEU A 525 -22.57 -12.04 -32.27
CA LEU A 525 -23.25 -13.07 -33.09
C LEU A 525 -24.78 -12.96 -33.01
N ALA A 526 -25.35 -12.71 -31.84
CA ALA A 526 -26.79 -12.50 -31.65
C ALA A 526 -27.28 -11.27 -32.42
N LEU A 527 -26.54 -10.16 -32.34
CA LEU A 527 -26.84 -8.92 -33.07
C LEU A 527 -26.79 -9.13 -34.60
N LEU A 528 -25.78 -9.85 -35.11
CA LEU A 528 -25.68 -10.17 -36.54
C LEU A 528 -26.80 -11.10 -37.02
N SER A 529 -27.22 -12.07 -36.22
CA SER A 529 -28.32 -12.96 -36.53
C SER A 529 -29.66 -12.22 -36.55
N SER A 530 -29.86 -11.25 -35.67
CA SER A 530 -31.04 -10.41 -35.60
C SER A 530 -31.10 -9.41 -36.77
N SER A 531 -29.93 -8.96 -37.29
CA SER A 531 -29.87 -7.99 -38.38
C SER A 531 -30.21 -8.60 -39.77
N GLY A 532 -30.17 -9.91 -39.94
CA GLY A 532 -30.74 -10.57 -41.12
C GLY A 532 -32.25 -10.37 -41.29
N GLY A 533 -32.99 -9.93 -40.23
CA GLY A 533 -34.40 -9.49 -40.24
C GLY A 533 -34.60 -7.98 -39.99
N LEU A 534 -33.56 -7.20 -39.77
CA LEU A 534 -33.59 -5.86 -39.21
C LEU A 534 -33.73 -4.70 -40.23
N ALA A 535 -34.12 -4.98 -41.46
CA ALA A 535 -34.56 -3.88 -42.34
C ALA A 535 -35.83 -3.15 -41.81
N THR A 536 -36.47 -3.64 -40.75
CA THR A 536 -37.76 -3.12 -40.23
C THR A 536 -37.89 -3.05 -38.70
N ALA A 537 -36.92 -3.48 -37.88
CA ALA A 537 -37.06 -3.48 -36.42
C ALA A 537 -36.45 -2.23 -35.79
N LYS A 538 -37.19 -1.60 -34.85
CA LYS A 538 -36.73 -0.45 -34.08
C LYS A 538 -35.64 -0.87 -33.08
N ARG A 539 -34.74 0.07 -32.72
CA ARG A 539 -33.60 -0.12 -31.81
C ARG A 539 -33.97 -0.77 -30.46
N ASP A 540 -35.19 -0.51 -30.01
CA ASP A 540 -35.74 -1.02 -28.74
C ASP A 540 -36.03 -2.54 -28.78
N ASP A 541 -36.37 -3.11 -29.96
CA ASP A 541 -36.66 -4.54 -30.12
C ASP A 541 -35.40 -5.41 -30.10
N VAL A 542 -34.24 -4.83 -30.51
CA VAL A 542 -32.92 -5.52 -30.49
C VAL A 542 -32.40 -5.62 -29.09
N SER A 543 -32.54 -4.55 -28.28
CA SER A 543 -32.17 -4.51 -26.86
C SER A 543 -33.00 -5.54 -26.06
N ALA A 544 -34.30 -5.61 -26.30
CA ALA A 544 -35.20 -6.55 -25.62
C ALA A 544 -34.94 -8.02 -26.00
N ALA A 545 -34.57 -8.32 -27.24
CA ALA A 545 -34.22 -9.67 -27.67
C ALA A 545 -32.89 -10.16 -27.11
N ALA A 546 -31.90 -9.28 -26.98
CA ALA A 546 -30.63 -9.59 -26.35
C ALA A 546 -30.74 -9.78 -24.83
N ALA A 547 -31.55 -8.94 -24.16
CA ALA A 547 -31.77 -9.00 -22.71
C ALA A 547 -32.57 -10.25 -22.28
N ASN A 548 -33.45 -10.76 -23.13
CA ASN A 548 -34.32 -11.90 -22.84
C ASN A 548 -33.71 -13.27 -23.20
N SER A 549 -32.54 -13.35 -23.80
CA SER A 549 -31.86 -14.63 -24.04
C SER A 549 -31.31 -15.20 -22.71
N PRO A 550 -31.71 -16.42 -22.30
CA PRO A 550 -31.18 -17.05 -21.08
C PRO A 550 -29.67 -17.20 -21.09
N VAL A 551 -29.06 -17.36 -22.26
CA VAL A 551 -27.61 -17.46 -22.44
C VAL A 551 -26.94 -16.10 -22.22
N THR A 552 -27.50 -15.02 -22.78
CA THR A 552 -26.98 -13.67 -22.62
C THR A 552 -27.06 -13.21 -21.16
N LYS A 553 -28.21 -13.46 -20.51
CA LYS A 553 -28.41 -13.13 -19.09
C LYS A 553 -27.43 -13.89 -18.19
N SER A 554 -27.23 -15.20 -18.40
CA SER A 554 -26.25 -15.99 -17.63
C SER A 554 -24.81 -15.50 -17.84
N LEU A 555 -24.44 -15.09 -19.05
CA LEU A 555 -23.13 -14.58 -19.38
C LEU A 555 -22.89 -13.18 -18.77
N PHE A 556 -23.90 -12.31 -18.74
CA PHE A 556 -23.84 -11.01 -18.08
C PHE A 556 -23.75 -11.14 -16.56
N ASP A 557 -24.53 -12.04 -15.95
CA ASP A 557 -24.46 -12.32 -14.51
C ASP A 557 -23.07 -12.84 -14.10
N GLN A 558 -22.46 -13.71 -14.93
CA GLN A 558 -21.11 -14.20 -14.74
C GLN A 558 -20.06 -13.10 -14.92
N ALA A 559 -20.19 -12.26 -15.96
CA ALA A 559 -19.29 -11.14 -16.21
C ALA A 559 -19.39 -10.06 -15.11
N ALA A 560 -20.59 -9.75 -14.62
CA ALA A 560 -20.83 -8.83 -13.53
C ALA A 560 -20.26 -9.38 -12.19
N SER A 561 -20.49 -10.67 -11.92
CA SER A 561 -19.89 -11.36 -10.75
C SER A 561 -18.37 -11.34 -10.82
N TRP A 562 -17.81 -11.55 -12.01
CA TRP A 562 -16.36 -11.48 -12.22
C TRP A 562 -15.82 -10.05 -12.07
N ALA A 563 -16.49 -9.02 -12.61
CA ALA A 563 -16.10 -7.63 -12.44
C ALA A 563 -16.11 -7.22 -10.96
N MET A 564 -17.10 -7.66 -10.17
CA MET A 564 -17.13 -7.46 -8.72
C MET A 564 -15.98 -8.19 -8.04
N MET A 565 -15.66 -9.42 -8.45
CA MET A 565 -14.52 -10.17 -7.91
C MET A 565 -13.20 -9.49 -8.26
N MET A 566 -13.01 -9.02 -9.51
CA MET A 566 -11.80 -8.28 -9.92
C MET A 566 -11.64 -6.98 -9.14
N THR A 567 -12.74 -6.25 -8.91
CA THR A 567 -12.73 -5.05 -8.06
C THR A 567 -12.38 -5.39 -6.62
N SER A 568 -12.86 -6.53 -6.11
CA SER A 568 -12.55 -6.99 -4.75
C SER A 568 -11.09 -7.40 -4.55
N ILE A 569 -10.41 -7.84 -5.61
CA ILE A 569 -8.97 -8.17 -5.59
C ILE A 569 -8.07 -7.03 -6.10
N GLY A 570 -8.63 -5.81 -6.27
CA GLY A 570 -7.87 -4.61 -6.62
C GLY A 570 -7.47 -4.51 -8.09
N VAL A 571 -7.99 -5.36 -8.98
CA VAL A 571 -7.81 -5.24 -10.42
C VAL A 571 -8.96 -4.40 -10.98
N SER A 572 -8.66 -3.18 -11.42
CA SER A 572 -9.66 -2.31 -12.06
C SER A 572 -9.90 -2.78 -13.50
N PRO A 573 -11.14 -3.13 -13.87
CA PRO A 573 -11.49 -3.32 -15.28
C PRO A 573 -11.22 -2.03 -16.07
N SER A 574 -10.89 -2.14 -17.35
CA SER A 574 -10.70 -0.95 -18.18
C SER A 574 -11.97 -0.10 -18.23
N MET A 575 -11.84 1.23 -18.43
CA MET A 575 -13.03 2.12 -18.56
C MET A 575 -13.99 1.67 -19.68
N ALA A 576 -13.47 1.04 -20.73
CA ALA A 576 -14.28 0.48 -21.81
C ALA A 576 -15.11 -0.73 -21.35
N GLU A 577 -14.56 -1.57 -20.49
CA GLU A 577 -15.25 -2.73 -19.90
C GLU A 577 -16.32 -2.29 -18.89
N MET A 578 -16.03 -1.27 -18.07
CA MET A 578 -17.01 -0.66 -17.16
C MET A 578 -18.17 0.02 -17.92
N THR A 579 -17.87 0.67 -19.04
CA THR A 579 -18.91 1.28 -19.89
C THR A 579 -19.78 0.23 -20.57
N ALA A 580 -19.21 -0.90 -20.98
CA ALA A 580 -19.97 -2.01 -21.54
C ALA A 580 -20.89 -2.66 -20.50
N ILE A 581 -20.43 -2.84 -19.26
CA ILE A 581 -21.23 -3.37 -18.14
C ILE A 581 -22.33 -2.38 -17.74
N ALA A 582 -22.01 -1.08 -17.61
CA ALA A 582 -23.00 -0.05 -17.27
C ALA A 582 -24.05 0.16 -18.38
N SER A 583 -23.67 -0.02 -19.65
CA SER A 583 -24.61 0.00 -20.77
C SER A 583 -25.56 -1.21 -20.76
N ALA A 584 -25.11 -2.34 -20.22
CA ALA A 584 -25.90 -3.55 -20.08
C ALA A 584 -26.86 -3.49 -18.88
N GLU A 585 -26.54 -2.77 -17.82
CA GLU A 585 -27.45 -2.53 -16.68
C GLU A 585 -28.54 -1.50 -16.99
N SER A 586 -28.35 -0.68 -18.03
CA SER A 586 -29.35 0.33 -18.46
C SER A 586 -30.27 -0.13 -19.60
N VAL A 587 -30.16 -1.39 -20.03
CA VAL A 587 -31.02 -2.08 -20.97
C VAL A 587 -31.77 -3.20 -20.26
#